data_f65e59d185ce9bb4a60cf4775764d40d
#
_entry.id   f65e59d185ce9bb4a60cf4775764d40d
#
_cell.length_a   1.000
_cell.length_b   1.000
_cell.length_c   1.000
_cell.angle_alpha   90.00
_cell.angle_beta   90.00
_cell.angle_gamma   90.00
#
_symmetry.space_group_name_H-M   'P 1'
#
loop_
_entity.id
_entity.type
_entity.pdbx_description
1 polymer ?
#
loop_
_entity_poly.entity_id
_entity_poly.type
_entity_poly.pdbx_seq_one_letter_code
_entity_poly.pdbx_strand_id
1 'polypeptide(L)'
;VASLEAFLRGRLCTAGATAAALTAAAHTLAACARRPWPLLDAEADARTASPAQRDAARTQGRLLLRVARRVWPSPVLDELAGAVPSPHHPLALGAAAHAAGATSEEAALAAAYHAVAGPATAAVRLLGLDPVDVHGVLAGLAPDLAAAARTPHPADWAALPAGAAPALDLLAEAHARAQTRMFVS
;
A
#
# COMPACT_ATOMS: atom_id res chain seq x y z
N VAL A 1 4.79 -10.48 21.31
CA VAL A 1 3.65 -10.78 20.41
C VAL A 1 2.52 -9.77 20.61
N ALA A 2 1.98 -9.58 21.84
CA ALA A 2 0.89 -8.62 22.09
C ALA A 2 1.19 -7.18 21.60
N SER A 3 2.42 -6.68 21.83
CA SER A 3 2.85 -5.35 21.33
C SER A 3 2.90 -5.30 19.80
N LEU A 4 3.27 -6.40 19.13
CA LEU A 4 3.27 -6.50 17.68
C LEU A 4 1.82 -6.46 17.15
N GLU A 5 0.91 -7.21 17.78
CA GLU A 5 -0.51 -7.19 17.39
C GLU A 5 -1.10 -5.78 17.48
N ALA A 6 -0.91 -5.09 18.60
CA ALA A 6 -1.38 -3.72 18.79
C ALA A 6 -0.80 -2.77 17.73
N PHE A 7 0.50 -2.90 17.42
CA PHE A 7 1.17 -2.12 16.38
C PHE A 7 0.58 -2.39 14.99
N LEU A 8 0.41 -3.66 14.60
CA LEU A 8 -0.13 -4.03 13.29
C LEU A 8 -1.59 -3.57 13.13
N ARG A 9 -2.40 -3.69 14.19
CA ARG A 9 -3.77 -3.19 14.22
C ARG A 9 -3.83 -1.68 14.05
N GLY A 10 -2.99 -0.92 14.77
CA GLY A 10 -2.87 0.52 14.61
C GLY A 10 -2.44 0.92 13.19
N ARG A 11 -1.46 0.22 12.63
CA ARG A 11 -1.00 0.44 11.25
C ARG A 11 -2.08 0.13 10.21
N LEU A 12 -2.87 -0.92 10.42
CA LEU A 12 -4.00 -1.25 9.54
C LEU A 12 -5.04 -0.13 9.51
N CYS A 13 -5.39 0.42 10.69
CA CYS A 13 -6.36 1.51 10.81
C CYS A 13 -5.87 2.86 10.25
N THR A 14 -4.58 3.04 10.03
CA THR A 14 -3.98 4.28 9.51
C THR A 14 -3.48 4.08 8.07
N ALA A 15 -2.20 3.79 7.91
CA ALA A 15 -1.57 3.62 6.61
C ALA A 15 -2.21 2.49 5.77
N GLY A 16 -2.67 1.40 6.43
CA GLY A 16 -3.33 0.28 5.75
C GLY A 16 -4.66 0.68 5.14
N ALA A 17 -5.51 1.39 5.88
CA ALA A 17 -6.80 1.87 5.39
C ALA A 17 -6.62 2.87 4.23
N THR A 18 -5.63 3.77 4.35
CA THR A 18 -5.30 4.72 3.28
C THR A 18 -4.81 4.00 2.02
N ALA A 19 -3.92 3.02 2.17
CA ALA A 19 -3.42 2.23 1.05
C ALA A 19 -4.52 1.41 0.38
N ALA A 20 -5.41 0.77 1.15
CA ALA A 20 -6.53 0.03 0.62
C ALA A 20 -7.47 0.92 -0.20
N ALA A 21 -7.84 2.09 0.33
CA ALA A 21 -8.71 3.04 -0.34
C ALA A 21 -8.09 3.59 -1.64
N LEU A 22 -6.81 3.98 -1.63
CA LEU A 22 -6.09 4.42 -2.83
C LEU A 22 -5.97 3.31 -3.88
N THR A 23 -5.74 2.07 -3.44
CA THR A 23 -5.63 0.91 -4.35
C THR A 23 -6.97 0.61 -5.02
N ALA A 24 -8.06 0.65 -4.27
CA ALA A 24 -9.38 0.45 -4.83
C ALA A 24 -9.81 1.61 -5.74
N ALA A 25 -9.46 2.86 -5.41
CA ALA A 25 -9.67 4.01 -6.30
C ALA A 25 -8.88 3.84 -7.61
N ALA A 26 -7.64 3.39 -7.55
CA ALA A 26 -6.81 3.10 -8.72
C ALA A 26 -7.38 1.95 -9.57
N HIS A 27 -7.88 0.89 -8.94
CA HIS A 27 -8.56 -0.21 -9.63
C HIS A 27 -9.81 0.28 -10.37
N THR A 28 -10.65 1.08 -9.70
CA THR A 28 -11.86 1.67 -10.31
C THR A 28 -11.50 2.61 -11.45
N LEU A 29 -10.47 3.45 -11.26
CA LEU A 29 -9.96 4.34 -12.30
C LEU A 29 -9.46 3.57 -13.53
N ALA A 30 -8.82 2.42 -13.33
CA ALA A 30 -8.36 1.55 -14.41
C ALA A 30 -9.49 1.09 -15.35
N ALA A 31 -10.70 0.92 -14.83
CA ALA A 31 -11.88 0.54 -15.60
C ALA A 31 -12.54 1.72 -16.37
N CYS A 32 -12.18 2.97 -16.06
CA CYS A 32 -12.77 4.15 -16.68
C CYS A 32 -12.19 4.42 -18.07
N ALA A 33 -12.96 5.14 -18.93
CA ALA A 33 -12.46 5.56 -20.23
C ALA A 33 -11.43 6.71 -20.12
N ARG A 34 -11.59 7.59 -19.14
CA ARG A 34 -10.65 8.69 -18.84
C ARG A 34 -9.94 8.40 -17.52
N ARG A 35 -8.61 8.42 -17.55
CA ARG A 35 -7.77 8.04 -16.41
C ARG A 35 -6.77 9.13 -16.04
N PRO A 36 -7.17 10.14 -15.27
CA PRO A 36 -6.25 11.19 -14.82
C PRO A 36 -5.30 10.66 -13.70
N TRP A 37 -4.45 9.70 -14.03
CA TRP A 37 -3.48 9.07 -13.13
C TRP A 37 -2.66 10.06 -12.30
N PRO A 38 -2.15 11.18 -12.87
CA PRO A 38 -1.38 12.15 -12.09
C PRO A 38 -2.18 12.79 -10.95
N LEU A 39 -3.50 12.97 -11.11
CA LEU A 39 -4.33 13.52 -10.04
C LEU A 39 -4.49 12.55 -8.87
N LEU A 40 -4.73 11.27 -9.16
CA LEU A 40 -4.80 10.26 -8.08
C LEU A 40 -3.43 10.04 -7.42
N ASP A 41 -2.34 10.14 -8.18
CA ASP A 41 -0.98 10.03 -7.63
C ASP A 41 -0.65 11.21 -6.70
N ALA A 42 -1.11 12.41 -7.03
CA ALA A 42 -1.00 13.59 -6.16
C ALA A 42 -1.78 13.42 -4.84
N GLU A 43 -2.94 12.75 -4.87
CA GLU A 43 -3.69 12.41 -3.65
C GLU A 43 -2.93 11.42 -2.75
N ALA A 44 -2.16 10.51 -3.33
CA ALA A 44 -1.28 9.62 -2.57
C ALA A 44 -0.11 10.38 -1.93
N ASP A 45 0.51 11.34 -2.65
CA ASP A 45 1.53 12.24 -2.10
C ASP A 45 0.99 13.04 -0.91
N ALA A 46 -0.20 13.64 -1.08
CA ALA A 46 -0.82 14.47 -0.05
C ALA A 46 -1.11 13.71 1.27
N ARG A 47 -1.32 12.38 1.17
CA ARG A 47 -1.60 11.50 2.31
C ARG A 47 -0.38 10.81 2.89
N THR A 48 0.80 11.06 2.33
CA THR A 48 2.07 10.47 2.81
C THR A 48 2.98 11.60 3.27
N ALA A 49 2.96 11.90 4.57
CA ALA A 49 3.66 13.06 5.13
C ALA A 49 5.19 12.93 4.99
N SER A 50 5.76 11.74 5.25
CA SER A 50 7.19 11.50 5.19
C SER A 50 7.73 11.42 3.75
N PRO A 51 8.69 12.27 3.36
CA PRO A 51 9.42 12.13 2.10
C PRO A 51 10.04 10.74 1.91
N ALA A 52 10.65 10.17 2.95
CA ALA A 52 11.25 8.86 2.90
C ALA A 52 10.21 7.75 2.58
N GLN A 53 9.00 7.85 3.14
CA GLN A 53 7.93 6.92 2.82
C GLN A 53 7.39 7.13 1.40
N ARG A 54 7.31 8.39 0.91
CA ARG A 54 6.96 8.66 -0.50
C ARG A 54 7.96 8.02 -1.45
N ASP A 55 9.25 8.20 -1.21
CA ASP A 55 10.32 7.63 -2.04
C ASP A 55 10.28 6.10 -2.04
N ALA A 56 10.05 5.49 -0.88
CA ALA A 56 9.88 4.05 -0.75
C ALA A 56 8.66 3.55 -1.53
N ALA A 57 7.50 4.20 -1.37
CA ALA A 57 6.27 3.84 -2.07
C ALA A 57 6.40 3.99 -3.59
N ARG A 58 7.08 5.03 -4.08
CA ARG A 58 7.38 5.24 -5.50
C ARG A 58 8.34 4.19 -6.04
N THR A 59 9.36 3.83 -5.28
CA THR A 59 10.29 2.76 -5.65
C THR A 59 9.56 1.42 -5.78
N GLN A 60 8.73 1.06 -4.80
CA GLN A 60 7.93 -0.17 -4.82
C GLN A 60 6.92 -0.15 -5.98
N GLY A 61 6.23 0.97 -6.18
CA GLY A 61 5.24 1.13 -7.25
C GLY A 61 5.87 0.98 -8.64
N ARG A 62 7.01 1.62 -8.88
CA ARG A 62 7.76 1.48 -10.14
C ARG A 62 8.20 0.05 -10.40
N LEU A 63 8.68 -0.66 -9.37
CA LEU A 63 9.11 -2.06 -9.50
C LEU A 63 7.91 -2.98 -9.76
N LEU A 64 6.81 -2.80 -9.04
CA LEU A 64 5.58 -3.56 -9.25
C LEU A 64 5.02 -3.32 -10.66
N LEU A 65 4.92 -2.07 -11.09
CA LEU A 65 4.42 -1.72 -12.43
C LEU A 65 5.26 -2.37 -13.54
N ARG A 66 6.60 -2.38 -13.39
CA ARG A 66 7.51 -3.04 -14.33
C ARG A 66 7.23 -4.55 -14.42
N VAL A 67 7.00 -5.22 -13.30
CA VAL A 67 6.66 -6.65 -13.26
C VAL A 67 5.27 -6.89 -13.84
N ALA A 68 4.27 -6.12 -13.39
CA ALA A 68 2.88 -6.27 -13.82
C ALA A 68 2.72 -6.13 -15.35
N ARG A 69 3.39 -5.16 -15.97
CA ARG A 69 3.39 -4.98 -17.43
C ARG A 69 3.93 -6.19 -18.19
N ARG A 70 4.80 -6.98 -17.57
CA ARG A 70 5.37 -8.18 -18.19
C ARG A 70 4.48 -9.42 -17.96
N VAL A 71 3.86 -9.50 -16.78
CA VAL A 71 3.03 -10.67 -16.39
C VAL A 71 1.61 -10.57 -16.92
N TRP A 72 1.03 -9.37 -16.89
CA TRP A 72 -0.32 -9.06 -17.36
C TRP A 72 -0.29 -7.88 -18.35
N PRO A 73 0.24 -8.06 -19.58
CA PRO A 73 0.30 -6.98 -20.58
C PRO A 73 -1.08 -6.33 -20.76
N SER A 74 -1.17 -5.02 -20.58
CA SER A 74 -2.43 -4.28 -20.62
C SER A 74 -2.20 -2.84 -21.02
N PRO A 75 -3.02 -2.27 -21.92
CA PRO A 75 -2.96 -0.85 -22.29
C PRO A 75 -3.07 0.09 -21.08
N VAL A 76 -3.82 -0.31 -20.05
CA VAL A 76 -3.99 0.48 -18.81
C VAL A 76 -2.67 0.61 -18.06
N LEU A 77 -1.88 -0.47 -17.96
CA LEU A 77 -0.58 -0.44 -17.33
C LEU A 77 0.44 0.38 -18.12
N ASP A 78 0.36 0.35 -19.45
CA ASP A 78 1.22 1.18 -20.32
C ASP A 78 0.86 2.66 -20.21
N GLU A 79 -0.44 2.97 -20.15
CA GLU A 79 -0.93 4.33 -19.92
C GLU A 79 -0.47 4.88 -18.56
N LEU A 80 -0.62 4.08 -17.49
CA LEU A 80 -0.12 4.48 -16.15
C LEU A 80 1.38 4.74 -16.19
N ALA A 81 2.17 3.87 -16.81
CA ALA A 81 3.62 4.02 -16.91
C ALA A 81 4.03 5.28 -17.69
N GLY A 82 3.28 5.65 -18.73
CA GLY A 82 3.50 6.86 -19.50
C GLY A 82 3.09 8.13 -18.75
N ALA A 83 2.00 8.08 -18.00
CA ALA A 83 1.47 9.22 -17.27
C ALA A 83 2.22 9.49 -15.94
N VAL A 84 2.64 8.43 -15.23
CA VAL A 84 3.35 8.49 -13.94
C VAL A 84 4.46 7.44 -13.94
N PRO A 85 5.70 7.79 -14.33
CA PRO A 85 6.80 6.83 -14.45
C PRO A 85 7.20 6.12 -13.15
N SER A 86 6.94 6.75 -12.02
CA SER A 86 7.16 6.19 -10.68
C SER A 86 5.92 6.40 -9.81
N PRO A 87 4.82 5.66 -10.06
CA PRO A 87 3.59 5.83 -9.30
C PRO A 87 3.77 5.34 -7.87
N HIS A 88 2.97 5.85 -6.95
CA HIS A 88 2.86 5.26 -5.63
C HIS A 88 2.44 3.79 -5.70
N HIS A 89 2.95 2.97 -4.77
CA HIS A 89 2.65 1.53 -4.72
C HIS A 89 1.15 1.19 -4.78
N PRO A 90 0.24 1.89 -4.06
CA PRO A 90 -1.20 1.63 -4.15
C PRO A 90 -1.77 1.79 -5.57
N LEU A 91 -1.29 2.78 -6.32
CA LEU A 91 -1.75 2.99 -7.70
C LEU A 91 -1.31 1.84 -8.63
N ALA A 92 -0.02 1.48 -8.53
CA ALA A 92 0.51 0.36 -9.30
C ALA A 92 -0.21 -0.95 -8.97
N LEU A 93 -0.52 -1.17 -7.68
CA LEU A 93 -1.22 -2.37 -7.22
C LEU A 93 -2.66 -2.41 -7.74
N GLY A 94 -3.40 -1.31 -7.66
CA GLY A 94 -4.78 -1.23 -8.15
C GLY A 94 -4.87 -1.46 -9.66
N ALA A 95 -4.00 -0.82 -10.43
CA ALA A 95 -3.92 -1.02 -11.88
C ALA A 95 -3.50 -2.44 -12.26
N ALA A 96 -2.54 -3.04 -11.53
CA ALA A 96 -2.10 -4.41 -11.75
C ALA A 96 -3.20 -5.43 -11.41
N ALA A 97 -3.92 -5.23 -10.31
CA ALA A 97 -5.05 -6.06 -9.91
C ALA A 97 -6.16 -6.03 -10.96
N HIS A 98 -6.48 -4.84 -11.50
CA HIS A 98 -7.43 -4.70 -12.60
C HIS A 98 -6.97 -5.48 -13.85
N ALA A 99 -5.70 -5.34 -14.25
CA ALA A 99 -5.15 -6.06 -15.39
C ALA A 99 -5.11 -7.58 -15.19
N ALA A 100 -4.98 -8.04 -13.95
CA ALA A 100 -5.03 -9.45 -13.56
C ALA A 100 -6.46 -10.01 -13.44
N GLY A 101 -7.51 -9.18 -13.57
CA GLY A 101 -8.91 -9.59 -13.46
C GLY A 101 -9.42 -9.73 -12.02
N ALA A 102 -8.70 -9.23 -11.02
CA ALA A 102 -9.17 -9.18 -9.65
C ALA A 102 -10.25 -8.11 -9.46
N THR A 103 -11.07 -8.27 -8.44
CA THR A 103 -12.06 -7.27 -8.02
C THR A 103 -11.40 -6.10 -7.26
N SER A 104 -12.13 -4.99 -7.13
CA SER A 104 -11.68 -3.84 -6.32
C SER A 104 -11.50 -4.21 -4.84
N GLU A 105 -12.36 -5.08 -4.29
CA GLU A 105 -12.25 -5.57 -2.92
C GLU A 105 -10.99 -6.43 -2.72
N GLU A 106 -10.70 -7.34 -3.66
CA GLU A 106 -9.46 -8.15 -3.62
C GLU A 106 -8.21 -7.28 -3.73
N ALA A 107 -8.23 -6.25 -4.56
CA ALA A 107 -7.13 -5.29 -4.67
C ALA A 107 -6.92 -4.52 -3.35
N ALA A 108 -7.99 -4.04 -2.74
CA ALA A 108 -7.95 -3.36 -1.43
C ALA A 108 -7.47 -4.29 -0.30
N LEU A 109 -7.92 -5.56 -0.31
CA LEU A 109 -7.47 -6.58 0.65
C LEU A 109 -5.97 -6.85 0.51
N ALA A 110 -5.47 -6.96 -0.71
CA ALA A 110 -4.04 -7.14 -0.96
C ALA A 110 -3.22 -5.96 -0.43
N ALA A 111 -3.69 -4.72 -0.61
CA ALA A 111 -3.04 -3.52 -0.07
C ALA A 111 -3.04 -3.51 1.47
N ALA A 112 -4.19 -3.79 2.10
CA ALA A 112 -4.32 -3.86 3.55
C ALA A 112 -3.40 -4.95 4.14
N TYR A 113 -3.38 -6.13 3.53
CA TYR A 113 -2.50 -7.23 3.94
C TYR A 113 -1.02 -6.86 3.80
N HIS A 114 -0.62 -6.26 2.69
CA HIS A 114 0.75 -5.82 2.46
C HIS A 114 1.22 -4.82 3.54
N ALA A 115 0.34 -3.93 3.98
CA ALA A 115 0.64 -2.94 5.01
C ALA A 115 0.99 -3.56 6.38
N VAL A 116 0.50 -4.76 6.69
CA VAL A 116 0.78 -5.47 7.96
C VAL A 116 1.78 -6.62 7.79
N ALA A 117 1.80 -7.31 6.67
CA ALA A 117 2.67 -8.46 6.44
C ALA A 117 4.16 -8.08 6.39
N GLY A 118 4.48 -6.92 5.80
CA GLY A 118 5.86 -6.41 5.76
C GLY A 118 6.46 -6.23 7.16
N PRO A 119 5.84 -5.42 8.03
CA PRO A 119 6.29 -5.26 9.41
C PRO A 119 6.28 -6.56 10.23
N ALA A 120 5.30 -7.44 10.03
CA ALA A 120 5.26 -8.75 10.67
C ALA A 120 6.48 -9.61 10.30
N THR A 121 6.83 -9.67 9.01
CA THR A 121 8.02 -10.36 8.53
C THR A 121 9.30 -9.71 9.07
N ALA A 122 9.36 -8.38 9.16
CA ALA A 122 10.48 -7.67 9.75
C ALA A 122 10.63 -8.01 11.25
N ALA A 123 9.53 -8.15 11.98
CA ALA A 123 9.56 -8.53 13.40
C ALA A 123 10.16 -9.93 13.62
N VAL A 124 9.84 -10.91 12.77
CA VAL A 124 10.49 -12.23 12.79
C VAL A 124 12.00 -12.10 12.61
N ARG A 125 12.43 -11.33 11.59
CA ARG A 125 13.84 -11.26 11.20
C ARG A 125 14.69 -10.41 12.14
N LEU A 126 14.13 -9.31 12.67
CA LEU A 126 14.88 -8.32 13.46
C LEU A 126 14.74 -8.50 14.96
N LEU A 127 13.60 -9.03 15.42
CA LEU A 127 13.30 -9.22 16.84
C LEU A 127 13.38 -10.68 17.26
N GLY A 128 13.62 -11.60 16.32
CA GLY A 128 13.71 -13.03 16.61
C GLY A 128 12.39 -13.65 17.10
N LEU A 129 11.24 -13.08 16.72
CA LEU A 129 9.94 -13.63 17.11
C LEU A 129 9.67 -14.94 16.39
N ASP A 130 8.95 -15.86 17.05
CA ASP A 130 8.53 -17.11 16.44
C ASP A 130 7.62 -16.83 15.22
N PRO A 131 7.97 -17.33 14.03
CA PRO A 131 7.15 -17.18 12.83
C PRO A 131 5.72 -17.71 13.00
N VAL A 132 5.53 -18.79 13.77
CA VAL A 132 4.19 -19.38 14.00
C VAL A 132 3.31 -18.41 14.80
N ASP A 133 3.86 -17.82 15.86
CA ASP A 133 3.17 -16.82 16.68
C ASP A 133 2.81 -15.58 15.84
N VAL A 134 3.75 -15.11 15.01
CA VAL A 134 3.52 -13.94 14.13
C VAL A 134 2.44 -14.24 13.08
N HIS A 135 2.41 -15.44 12.50
CA HIS A 135 1.33 -15.85 11.61
C HIS A 135 -0.01 -15.98 12.33
N GLY A 136 -0.01 -16.41 13.60
CA GLY A 136 -1.20 -16.40 14.46
C GLY A 136 -1.78 -14.99 14.62
N VAL A 137 -0.92 -13.98 14.82
CA VAL A 137 -1.34 -12.57 14.87
C VAL A 137 -1.94 -12.12 13.54
N LEU A 138 -1.29 -12.42 12.41
CA LEU A 138 -1.83 -12.07 11.08
C LEU A 138 -3.18 -12.73 10.81
N ALA A 139 -3.34 -14.00 11.20
CA ALA A 139 -4.63 -14.71 11.10
C ALA A 139 -5.71 -14.04 11.97
N GLY A 140 -5.36 -13.60 13.18
CA GLY A 140 -6.25 -12.86 14.07
C GLY A 140 -6.71 -11.50 13.50
N LEU A 141 -5.94 -10.89 12.61
CA LEU A 141 -6.29 -9.65 11.92
C LEU A 141 -7.20 -9.86 10.68
N ALA A 142 -7.49 -11.10 10.28
CA ALA A 142 -8.26 -11.36 9.06
C ALA A 142 -9.64 -10.66 9.01
N PRO A 143 -10.43 -10.57 10.10
CA PRO A 143 -11.68 -9.82 10.10
C PRO A 143 -11.48 -8.33 9.85
N ASP A 144 -10.44 -7.74 10.44
CA ASP A 144 -10.13 -6.30 10.29
C ASP A 144 -9.63 -5.99 8.87
N LEU A 145 -8.81 -6.88 8.29
CA LEU A 145 -8.35 -6.80 6.90
C LEU A 145 -9.53 -6.84 5.93
N ALA A 146 -10.45 -7.78 6.13
CA ALA A 146 -11.66 -7.89 5.33
C ALA A 146 -12.57 -6.66 5.49
N ALA A 147 -12.68 -6.09 6.70
CA ALA A 147 -13.43 -4.87 6.93
C ALA A 147 -12.81 -3.68 6.20
N ALA A 148 -11.48 -3.52 6.26
CA ALA A 148 -10.75 -2.46 5.53
C ALA A 148 -10.95 -2.57 4.01
N ALA A 149 -10.95 -3.79 3.46
CA ALA A 149 -11.15 -4.05 2.04
C ALA A 149 -12.57 -3.71 1.55
N ARG A 150 -13.58 -3.93 2.41
CA ARG A 150 -14.99 -3.65 2.09
C ARG A 150 -15.42 -2.22 2.39
N THR A 151 -14.57 -1.40 2.99
CA THR A 151 -14.90 0.00 3.26
C THR A 151 -15.15 0.74 1.94
N PRO A 152 -16.35 1.30 1.72
CA PRO A 152 -16.64 2.07 0.51
C PRO A 152 -15.69 3.26 0.38
N HIS A 153 -15.16 3.47 -0.83
CA HIS A 153 -14.37 4.67 -1.08
C HIS A 153 -15.22 5.70 -1.80
N PRO A 154 -15.07 6.98 -1.43
CA PRO A 154 -15.78 8.05 -2.07
C PRO A 154 -15.34 8.17 -3.54
N ALA A 155 -16.28 8.60 -4.40
CA ALA A 155 -15.96 8.94 -5.79
C ALA A 155 -15.06 10.20 -5.86
N ASP A 156 -15.20 11.08 -4.89
CA ASP A 156 -14.30 12.22 -4.70
C ASP A 156 -13.03 11.77 -3.95
N TRP A 157 -11.90 11.82 -4.62
CA TRP A 157 -10.61 11.41 -4.06
C TRP A 157 -10.13 12.31 -2.92
N ALA A 158 -10.57 13.57 -2.87
CA ALA A 158 -10.25 14.46 -1.76
C ALA A 158 -10.84 13.95 -0.42
N ALA A 159 -11.90 13.16 -0.48
CA ALA A 159 -12.53 12.55 0.68
C ALA A 159 -11.95 11.16 1.06
N LEU A 160 -10.93 10.65 0.35
CA LEU A 160 -10.25 9.42 0.72
C LEU A 160 -9.60 9.55 2.11
N PRO A 161 -9.50 8.47 2.90
CA PRO A 161 -8.91 8.52 4.24
C PRO A 161 -7.45 9.01 4.20
N ALA A 162 -7.06 9.74 5.24
CA ALA A 162 -5.73 10.25 5.47
C ALA A 162 -5.28 9.89 6.89
N GLY A 163 -4.97 8.61 7.09
CA GLY A 163 -4.51 8.12 8.38
C GLY A 163 -3.07 8.56 8.68
N ALA A 164 -2.88 9.33 9.75
CA ALA A 164 -1.56 9.80 10.17
C ALA A 164 -0.95 8.89 11.25
N ALA A 165 0.37 8.71 11.17
CA ALA A 165 1.17 8.04 12.19
C ALA A 165 2.51 8.79 12.39
N PRO A 166 2.49 10.00 13.01
CA PRO A 166 3.64 10.92 13.03
C PRO A 166 4.91 10.30 13.60
N ALA A 167 4.81 9.41 14.59
CA ALA A 167 5.97 8.72 15.14
C ALA A 167 6.64 7.80 14.10
N LEU A 168 5.85 7.13 13.26
CA LEU A 168 6.39 6.28 12.18
C LEU A 168 6.99 7.12 11.05
N ASP A 169 6.43 8.30 10.78
CA ASP A 169 6.97 9.24 9.80
C ASP A 169 8.37 9.72 10.23
N LEU A 170 8.53 10.12 11.50
CA LEU A 170 9.82 10.50 12.05
C LEU A 170 10.83 9.36 12.05
N LEU A 171 10.40 8.15 12.39
CA LEU A 171 11.25 6.96 12.34
C LEU A 171 11.68 6.63 10.91
N ALA A 172 10.81 6.80 9.91
CA ALA A 172 11.14 6.60 8.51
C ALA A 172 12.22 7.59 8.04
N GLU A 173 12.10 8.87 8.43
CA GLU A 173 13.12 9.89 8.14
C GLU A 173 14.46 9.59 8.82
N ALA A 174 14.43 9.12 10.07
CA ALA A 174 15.63 8.71 10.79
C ALA A 174 16.29 7.49 10.11
N HIS A 175 15.46 6.49 9.71
CA HIS A 175 15.94 5.30 9.00
C HIS A 175 16.53 5.65 7.63
N ALA A 176 15.93 6.57 6.89
CA ALA A 176 16.44 7.01 5.59
C ALA A 176 17.83 7.65 5.67
N ARG A 177 18.17 8.26 6.82
CA ARG A 177 19.49 8.85 7.10
C ARG A 177 20.50 7.86 7.66
N ALA A 178 20.08 6.67 8.06
CA ALA A 178 20.99 5.67 8.62
C ALA A 178 21.99 5.20 7.55
N GLN A 179 23.25 5.00 7.95
CA GLN A 179 24.31 4.53 7.04
C GLN A 179 24.09 3.08 6.59
N THR A 180 23.48 2.27 7.44
CA THR A 180 23.14 0.88 7.12
C THR A 180 21.63 0.73 7.03
N ARG A 181 21.13 0.40 5.84
CA ARG A 181 19.70 0.14 5.58
C ARG A 181 19.52 -1.33 5.25
N MET A 182 18.68 -2.01 6.01
CA MET A 182 18.35 -3.42 5.76
C MET A 182 17.12 -3.57 4.85
N PHE A 183 16.25 -2.55 4.78
CA PHE A 183 15.01 -2.56 4.00
C PHE A 183 14.73 -1.19 3.41
N VAL A 184 14.01 -1.18 2.28
CA VAL A 184 13.29 -0.01 1.75
C VAL A 184 11.88 -0.10 2.30
N SER A 185 11.57 0.70 3.29
CA SER A 185 10.25 0.73 3.96
C SER A 185 9.56 2.05 3.67
#